data_83a7addfb6f56b651e20eaa300f4211d
#
_entry.id   83a7addfb6f56b651e20eaa300f4211d
#
_cell.length_a   1.000
_cell.length_b   1.000
_cell.length_c   1.000
_cell.angle_alpha   90.00
_cell.angle_beta   90.00
_cell.angle_gamma   90.00
#
_symmetry.space_group_name_H-M   'P 1'
#
loop_
_entity.id
_entity.type
_entity.pdbx_description
1 polymer ?
#
loop_
_entity_poly.entity_id
_entity_poly.type
_entity_poly.pdbx_seq_one_letter_code
_entity_poly.pdbx_strand_id
1 'polypeptide(L)'
;MVTLRLAKPADIGALMDLDPVSVTDTRRAPFIGQATRSRACHVMESDGRLIGYGVLTHNFYQYGFVELLYVHPDFRRKHLATRLMRHFEGLCATEKLFTSTNKSNIPAQQLFTALGYERSGVIENLDEGDPELVYVKRLTR
;
A
#
# COMPACT_ATOMS: atom_id res chain seq x y z
N MET A 1 19.92 7.53 -0.04
CA MET A 1 19.23 7.08 -1.26
C MET A 1 18.17 6.05 -0.91
N VAL A 2 17.01 6.17 -1.48
CA VAL A 2 15.90 5.25 -1.26
C VAL A 2 15.78 4.31 -2.46
N THR A 3 15.74 3.01 -2.21
CA THR A 3 15.56 2.01 -3.24
C THR A 3 14.25 1.24 -3.00
N LEU A 4 13.65 0.78 -4.09
CA LEU A 4 12.45 -0.05 -4.08
C LEU A 4 12.84 -1.44 -4.55
N ARG A 5 12.40 -2.47 -3.84
CA ARG A 5 12.66 -3.85 -4.22
C ARG A 5 11.56 -4.78 -3.70
N LEU A 6 11.53 -5.99 -4.20
CA LEU A 6 10.64 -7.02 -3.67
C LEU A 6 11.05 -7.38 -2.24
N ALA A 7 10.06 -7.64 -1.40
CA ALA A 7 10.29 -8.15 -0.06
C ALA A 7 10.83 -9.58 -0.13
N LYS A 8 11.68 -9.92 0.82
CA LYS A 8 12.22 -11.26 1.03
C LYS A 8 11.69 -11.80 2.35
N PRO A 9 11.66 -13.13 2.53
CA PRO A 9 11.23 -13.68 3.83
C PRO A 9 11.99 -13.10 5.02
N ALA A 10 13.26 -12.78 4.85
CA ALA A 10 14.08 -12.18 5.92
C ALA A 10 13.61 -10.77 6.30
N ASP A 11 12.83 -10.10 5.47
CA ASP A 11 12.34 -8.75 5.76
C ASP A 11 11.12 -8.74 6.68
N ILE A 12 10.42 -9.86 6.83
CA ILE A 12 9.12 -9.89 7.51
C ILE A 12 9.22 -9.37 8.94
N GLY A 13 10.25 -9.81 9.68
CA GLY A 13 10.46 -9.33 11.06
C GLY A 13 10.60 -7.82 11.13
N ALA A 14 11.41 -7.24 10.25
CA ALA A 14 11.62 -5.79 10.21
C ALA A 14 10.36 -5.05 9.79
N LEU A 15 9.54 -5.63 8.90
CA LEU A 15 8.27 -5.02 8.50
C LEU A 15 7.27 -5.01 9.66
N MET A 16 7.26 -6.07 10.46
CA MET A 16 6.39 -6.12 11.64
C MET A 16 6.81 -5.08 12.68
N ASP A 17 8.11 -4.86 12.83
CA ASP A 17 8.62 -3.82 13.72
C ASP A 17 8.32 -2.42 13.21
N LEU A 18 8.31 -2.26 11.89
CA LEU A 18 8.07 -0.97 11.24
C LEU A 18 6.60 -0.54 11.34
N ASP A 19 5.67 -1.47 11.16
CA ASP A 19 4.25 -1.16 10.99
C ASP A 19 3.48 -1.36 12.31
N PRO A 20 3.00 -0.27 12.94
CA PRO A 20 2.31 -0.39 14.22
C PRO A 20 1.00 -1.20 14.16
N VAL A 21 0.38 -1.34 12.99
CA VAL A 21 -0.83 -2.17 12.86
C VAL A 21 -0.52 -3.63 13.15
N SER A 22 0.71 -4.08 12.91
CA SER A 22 1.11 -5.47 13.20
C SER A 22 0.97 -5.83 14.68
N VAL A 23 1.03 -4.84 15.57
CA VAL A 23 0.92 -5.04 17.01
C VAL A 23 -0.52 -5.36 17.42
N THR A 24 -1.49 -4.74 16.76
CA THR A 24 -2.91 -4.83 17.13
C THR A 24 -3.71 -5.75 16.22
N ASP A 25 -3.24 -6.03 15.00
CA ASP A 25 -3.94 -6.90 14.05
C ASP A 25 -3.10 -8.15 13.79
N THR A 26 -3.52 -9.27 14.35
CA THR A 26 -2.82 -10.54 14.22
C THR A 26 -2.85 -11.11 12.80
N ARG A 27 -3.69 -10.55 11.92
CA ARG A 27 -3.76 -10.98 10.52
C ARG A 27 -2.64 -10.37 9.67
N ARG A 28 -1.98 -9.31 10.16
CA ARG A 28 -0.99 -8.57 9.38
C ARG A 28 0.21 -9.43 9.01
N ALA A 29 0.80 -10.15 9.96
CA ALA A 29 1.98 -10.97 9.68
C ALA A 29 1.70 -12.09 8.68
N PRO A 30 0.61 -12.88 8.80
CA PRO A 30 0.27 -13.87 7.77
C PRO A 30 0.01 -13.24 6.40
N PHE A 31 -0.63 -12.08 6.37
CA PHE A 31 -0.90 -11.37 5.12
C PHE A 31 0.41 -10.96 4.44
N ILE A 32 1.36 -10.38 5.17
CA ILE A 32 2.65 -9.97 4.62
C ILE A 32 3.46 -11.20 4.18
N GLY A 33 3.39 -12.30 4.93
CA GLY A 33 4.05 -13.54 4.56
C GLY A 33 3.53 -14.08 3.22
N GLN A 34 2.22 -14.08 3.03
CA GLN A 34 1.61 -14.52 1.78
C GLN A 34 1.96 -13.57 0.64
N ALA A 35 1.88 -12.27 0.89
CA ALA A 35 2.23 -11.26 -0.13
C ALA A 35 3.70 -11.37 -0.55
N THR A 36 4.58 -11.71 0.39
CA THR A 36 6.00 -11.92 0.08
C THR A 36 6.19 -13.14 -0.80
N ARG A 37 5.53 -14.25 -0.47
CA ARG A 37 5.62 -15.49 -1.26
C ARG A 37 5.05 -15.31 -2.66
N SER A 38 4.00 -14.54 -2.82
CA SER A 38 3.36 -14.29 -4.13
C SER A 38 4.00 -13.14 -4.89
N ARG A 39 5.11 -12.56 -4.38
CA ARG A 39 5.85 -11.45 -4.99
C ARG A 39 4.99 -10.19 -5.15
N ALA A 40 4.08 -9.97 -4.22
CA ALA A 40 3.19 -8.81 -4.19
C ALA A 40 3.65 -7.72 -3.23
N CYS A 41 4.56 -8.04 -2.31
CA CYS A 41 5.05 -7.09 -1.32
C CYS A 41 6.34 -6.43 -1.80
N HIS A 42 6.38 -5.10 -1.76
CA HIS A 42 7.54 -4.31 -2.15
C HIS A 42 7.95 -3.43 -0.98
N VAL A 43 9.26 -3.30 -0.78
CA VAL A 43 9.80 -2.52 0.33
C VAL A 43 10.60 -1.34 -0.18
N MET A 44 10.64 -0.29 0.63
CA MET A 44 11.51 0.87 0.45
C MET A 44 12.62 0.79 1.48
N GLU A 45 13.86 0.88 1.01
CA GLU A 45 15.03 0.77 1.84
C GLU A 45 15.91 1.99 1.70
N SER A 46 16.42 2.50 2.82
CA SER A 46 17.37 3.60 2.86
C SER A 46 18.47 3.27 3.87
N ASP A 47 19.71 3.25 3.39
CA ASP A 47 20.89 2.97 4.22
C ASP A 47 20.75 1.68 5.04
N GLY A 48 20.23 0.62 4.38
CA GLY A 48 20.07 -0.69 5.01
C GLY A 48 18.88 -0.80 5.93
N ARG A 49 18.04 0.23 6.02
CA ARG A 49 16.85 0.26 6.89
C ARG A 49 15.59 0.28 6.04
N LEU A 50 14.61 -0.55 6.40
CA LEU A 50 13.29 -0.51 5.78
C LEU A 50 12.52 0.69 6.33
N ILE A 51 12.00 1.53 5.44
CA ILE A 51 11.32 2.78 5.81
C ILE A 51 9.88 2.84 5.30
N GLY A 52 9.47 1.89 4.49
CA GLY A 52 8.11 1.83 3.97
C GLY A 52 7.91 0.57 3.19
N TYR A 53 6.66 0.27 2.90
CA TYR A 53 6.33 -0.91 2.10
C TYR A 53 4.90 -0.81 1.59
N GLY A 54 4.59 -1.68 0.64
CA GLY A 54 3.24 -1.77 0.11
C GLY A 54 3.00 -3.11 -0.54
N VAL A 55 1.73 -3.38 -0.81
CA VAL A 55 1.31 -4.65 -1.42
C VAL A 55 0.41 -4.33 -2.60
N LEU A 56 0.80 -4.83 -3.78
CA LEU A 56 0.00 -4.77 -4.99
C LEU A 56 -0.45 -6.16 -5.35
N THR A 57 -1.76 -6.37 -5.40
CA THR A 57 -2.35 -7.62 -5.86
C THR A 57 -3.21 -7.35 -7.08
N HIS A 58 -3.75 -8.43 -7.68
CA HIS A 58 -4.70 -8.32 -8.78
C HIS A 58 -5.98 -9.07 -8.42
N ASN A 59 -6.39 -8.94 -7.15
CA ASN A 59 -7.52 -9.69 -6.59
C ASN A 59 -8.78 -8.85 -6.39
N PHE A 60 -8.78 -7.59 -6.81
CA PHE A 60 -9.96 -6.75 -6.68
C PHE A 60 -10.78 -6.87 -7.96
N TYR A 61 -11.67 -7.87 -7.98
CA TYR A 61 -12.42 -8.21 -9.20
C TYR A 61 -11.48 -8.42 -10.38
N GLN A 62 -10.30 -9.01 -10.10
CA GLN A 62 -9.26 -9.28 -11.08
C GLN A 62 -8.52 -8.05 -11.60
N TYR A 63 -8.78 -6.89 -11.02
CA TYR A 63 -8.02 -5.66 -11.28
C TYR A 63 -6.90 -5.48 -10.27
N GLY A 64 -5.89 -4.70 -10.67
CA GLY A 64 -4.84 -4.29 -9.76
C GLY A 64 -5.41 -3.52 -8.57
N PHE A 65 -4.87 -3.81 -7.40
CA PHE A 65 -5.33 -3.21 -6.14
C PHE A 65 -4.14 -3.06 -5.20
N VAL A 66 -3.88 -1.81 -4.79
CA VAL A 66 -2.89 -1.56 -3.74
C VAL A 66 -3.60 -1.77 -2.40
N GLU A 67 -3.34 -2.93 -1.80
CA GLU A 67 -4.01 -3.35 -0.57
C GLU A 67 -3.37 -2.75 0.68
N LEU A 68 -2.11 -2.31 0.57
CA LEU A 68 -1.38 -1.76 1.70
C LEU A 68 -0.36 -0.76 1.21
N LEU A 69 -0.23 0.35 1.93
CA LEU A 69 0.74 1.39 1.65
C LEU A 69 1.13 2.02 2.99
N TYR A 70 2.40 1.90 3.37
CA TYR A 70 2.88 2.44 4.63
C TYR A 70 4.27 3.04 4.48
N VAL A 71 4.45 4.24 5.03
CA VAL A 71 5.76 4.90 5.13
C VAL A 71 5.97 5.31 6.59
N HIS A 72 7.15 5.00 7.12
CA HIS A 72 7.51 5.36 8.49
C HIS A 72 7.35 6.88 8.72
N PRO A 73 6.79 7.30 9.85
CA PRO A 73 6.52 8.72 10.11
C PRO A 73 7.71 9.65 9.90
N ASP A 74 8.93 9.21 10.26
CA ASP A 74 10.14 10.04 10.11
C ASP A 74 10.51 10.32 8.65
N PHE A 75 9.90 9.56 7.72
CA PHE A 75 10.20 9.66 6.29
C PHE A 75 9.01 10.17 5.48
N ARG A 76 7.95 10.60 6.14
CA ARG A 76 6.79 11.19 5.47
C ARG A 76 7.13 12.60 4.99
N ARG A 77 6.31 13.14 4.08
CA ARG A 77 6.50 14.46 3.45
C ARG A 77 7.75 14.52 2.58
N LYS A 78 8.31 13.36 2.19
CA LYS A 78 9.42 13.28 1.25
C LYS A 78 8.99 12.66 -0.07
N HIS A 79 7.70 12.67 -0.32
CA HIS A 79 7.09 12.11 -1.54
C HIS A 79 7.36 10.62 -1.74
N LEU A 80 7.65 9.89 -0.66
CA LEU A 80 7.95 8.45 -0.75
C LEU A 80 6.70 7.63 -1.04
N ALA A 81 5.55 8.01 -0.44
CA ALA A 81 4.28 7.34 -0.74
C ALA A 81 3.90 7.53 -2.21
N THR A 82 4.11 8.73 -2.75
CA THR A 82 3.93 9.01 -4.17
C THR A 82 4.81 8.11 -5.01
N ARG A 83 6.09 7.99 -4.64
CA ARG A 83 7.03 7.16 -5.38
C ARG A 83 6.62 5.69 -5.36
N LEU A 84 6.14 5.20 -4.22
CA LEU A 84 5.68 3.83 -4.11
C LEU A 84 4.42 3.59 -4.96
N MET A 85 3.46 4.53 -4.94
CA MET A 85 2.27 4.43 -5.79
C MET A 85 2.63 4.44 -7.28
N ARG A 86 3.55 5.31 -7.69
CA ARG A 86 4.02 5.33 -9.08
C ARG A 86 4.68 4.02 -9.49
N HIS A 87 5.43 3.43 -8.56
CA HIS A 87 6.04 2.12 -8.77
C HIS A 87 4.96 1.06 -9.02
N PHE A 88 3.90 1.04 -8.21
CA PHE A 88 2.80 0.10 -8.40
C PHE A 88 2.03 0.36 -9.69
N GLU A 89 1.85 1.62 -10.09
CA GLU A 89 1.21 1.93 -11.37
C GLU A 89 1.98 1.33 -12.52
N GLY A 90 3.30 1.36 -12.45
CA GLY A 90 4.17 0.76 -13.48
C GLY A 90 4.09 -0.75 -13.52
N LEU A 91 3.79 -1.40 -12.40
CA LEU A 91 3.72 -2.86 -12.31
C LEU A 91 2.30 -3.41 -12.53
N CYS A 92 1.29 -2.56 -12.43
CA CYS A 92 -0.11 -2.99 -12.56
C CYS A 92 -0.37 -3.54 -13.95
N ALA A 93 -0.91 -4.76 -14.01
CA ALA A 93 -1.13 -5.46 -15.27
C ALA A 93 -2.47 -5.11 -15.93
N THR A 94 -3.34 -4.36 -15.23
CA THR A 94 -4.67 -4.03 -15.70
C THR A 94 -4.79 -2.55 -16.04
N GLU A 95 -5.80 -2.18 -16.84
CA GLU A 95 -5.97 -0.79 -17.27
C GLU A 95 -6.43 0.12 -16.13
N LYS A 96 -6.99 -0.44 -15.07
CA LYS A 96 -7.42 0.29 -13.89
C LYS A 96 -6.66 -0.21 -12.67
N LEU A 97 -6.26 0.72 -11.82
CA LEU A 97 -5.66 0.39 -10.54
C LEU A 97 -6.57 0.95 -9.44
N PHE A 98 -6.98 0.07 -8.53
CA PHE A 98 -7.78 0.45 -7.37
C PHE A 98 -6.91 0.54 -6.13
N THR A 99 -7.34 1.34 -5.19
CA THR A 99 -6.79 1.38 -3.85
C THR A 99 -7.87 1.85 -2.89
N SER A 100 -7.61 1.82 -1.60
CA SER A 100 -8.59 2.26 -0.62
C SER A 100 -7.93 2.75 0.65
N THR A 101 -8.69 3.50 1.44
CA THR A 101 -8.25 3.96 2.75
C THR A 101 -9.48 4.30 3.58
N ASN A 102 -9.32 4.29 4.91
CA ASN A 102 -10.38 4.67 5.82
C ASN A 102 -10.75 6.15 5.65
N LYS A 103 -12.02 6.47 5.87
CA LYS A 103 -12.51 7.84 5.80
C LYS A 103 -11.76 8.77 6.77
N SER A 104 -11.28 8.24 7.89
CA SER A 104 -10.51 9.02 8.87
C SER A 104 -9.11 9.36 8.40
N ASN A 105 -8.59 8.67 7.39
CA ASN A 105 -7.22 8.88 6.91
C ASN A 105 -7.16 9.98 5.85
N ILE A 106 -7.20 11.23 6.31
CA ILE A 106 -7.19 12.38 5.43
C ILE A 106 -5.93 12.48 4.57
N PRO A 107 -4.71 12.26 5.12
CA PRO A 107 -3.50 12.33 4.30
C PRO A 107 -3.51 11.36 3.12
N ALA A 108 -4.01 10.14 3.30
CA ALA A 108 -4.09 9.17 2.21
C ALA A 108 -5.09 9.61 1.14
N GLN A 109 -6.24 10.15 1.55
CA GLN A 109 -7.23 10.68 0.61
C GLN A 109 -6.62 11.81 -0.24
N GLN A 110 -5.88 12.71 0.40
CA GLN A 110 -5.21 13.80 -0.30
C GLN A 110 -4.17 13.29 -1.28
N LEU A 111 -3.41 12.27 -0.87
CA LEU A 111 -2.41 11.63 -1.74
C LEU A 111 -3.07 11.05 -2.99
N PHE A 112 -4.12 10.25 -2.81
CA PHE A 112 -4.78 9.60 -3.94
C PHE A 112 -5.39 10.63 -4.90
N THR A 113 -6.03 11.65 -4.35
CA THR A 113 -6.60 12.72 -5.18
C THR A 113 -5.50 13.45 -5.97
N ALA A 114 -4.39 13.77 -5.32
CA ALA A 114 -3.27 14.45 -5.97
C ALA A 114 -2.65 13.61 -7.09
N LEU A 115 -2.70 12.27 -6.95
CA LEU A 115 -2.17 11.35 -7.96
C LEU A 115 -3.16 11.06 -9.10
N GLY A 116 -4.35 11.64 -9.05
CA GLY A 116 -5.33 11.48 -10.11
C GLY A 116 -6.32 10.35 -9.91
N TYR A 117 -6.41 9.81 -8.69
CA TYR A 117 -7.42 8.79 -8.37
C TYR A 117 -8.76 9.45 -8.09
N GLU A 118 -9.83 8.78 -8.49
CA GLU A 118 -11.20 9.23 -8.28
C GLU A 118 -11.90 8.33 -7.26
N ARG A 119 -12.84 8.90 -6.52
CA ARG A 119 -13.69 8.12 -5.61
C ARG A 119 -14.53 7.15 -6.45
N SER A 120 -14.56 5.89 -6.03
CA SER A 120 -15.26 4.83 -6.75
C SER A 120 -16.29 4.08 -5.90
N GLY A 121 -16.29 4.26 -4.61
CA GLY A 121 -17.25 3.59 -3.76
C GLY A 121 -16.84 3.62 -2.31
N VAL A 122 -17.69 3.00 -1.47
CA VAL A 122 -17.48 2.94 -0.03
C VAL A 122 -17.82 1.53 0.44
N ILE A 123 -16.97 0.98 1.31
CA ILE A 123 -17.24 -0.26 2.01
C ILE A 123 -17.54 0.12 3.46
N GLU A 124 -18.81 -0.03 3.87
CA GLU A 124 -19.25 0.52 5.14
C GLU A 124 -18.94 -0.35 6.35
N ASN A 125 -18.83 -1.65 6.16
CA ASN A 125 -18.71 -2.61 7.26
C ASN A 125 -17.36 -3.30 7.35
N LEU A 126 -16.34 -2.76 6.70
CA LEU A 126 -14.99 -3.31 6.78
C LEU A 126 -14.39 -3.00 8.14
N ASP A 127 -14.39 -1.73 8.53
CA ASP A 127 -14.00 -1.27 9.85
C ASP A 127 -15.19 -0.56 10.48
N GLU A 128 -15.57 -0.96 11.68
CA GLU A 128 -16.74 -0.41 12.33
C GLU A 128 -16.57 1.08 12.62
N GLY A 129 -17.52 1.88 12.14
CA GLY A 129 -17.52 3.32 12.38
C GLY A 129 -16.54 4.12 11.54
N ASP A 130 -15.78 3.48 10.65
CA ASP A 130 -14.80 4.15 9.81
C ASP A 130 -14.80 3.51 8.41
N PRO A 131 -15.71 3.96 7.54
CA PRO A 131 -15.86 3.36 6.22
C PRO A 131 -14.59 3.39 5.39
N GLU A 132 -14.43 2.37 4.57
CA GLU A 132 -13.33 2.29 3.62
C GLU A 132 -13.71 2.99 2.32
N LEU A 133 -12.95 4.00 1.93
CA LEU A 133 -13.18 4.72 0.68
C LEU A 133 -12.35 4.08 -0.42
N VAL A 134 -13.02 3.68 -1.49
CA VAL A 134 -12.36 3.03 -2.63
C VAL A 134 -12.09 4.06 -3.71
N TYR A 135 -10.89 4.01 -4.27
CA TYR A 135 -10.41 4.91 -5.31
C TYR A 135 -9.99 4.12 -6.54
N VAL A 136 -10.06 4.75 -7.69
CA VAL A 136 -9.66 4.13 -8.95
C VAL A 136 -8.92 5.14 -9.82
N LYS A 137 -7.92 4.65 -10.54
CA LYS A 137 -7.24 5.42 -11.57
C LYS A 137 -7.16 4.59 -12.84
N ARG A 138 -7.54 5.18 -13.96
CA ARG A 138 -7.32 4.57 -15.27
C ARG A 138 -5.88 4.85 -15.70
N LEU A 139 -5.12 3.80 -15.95
CA LEU A 139 -3.73 3.93 -16.31
C LEU A 139 -3.60 4.13 -17.82
N THR A 140 -2.78 5.11 -18.19
CA THR A 140 -2.47 5.37 -19.61
C THR A 140 -1.20 4.60 -19.95
N ARG A 141 -1.29 3.76 -20.98
CA ARG A 141 -0.16 2.92 -21.42
C ARG A 141 0.27 3.30 -22.81
#